data_97438f56341f98744b29d1f73d1e7f60
#
_entry.id   97438f56341f98744b29d1f73d1e7f60
#
_cell.length_a   1.000
_cell.length_b   1.000
_cell.length_c   1.000
_cell.angle_alpha   90.00
_cell.angle_beta   90.00
_cell.angle_gamma   90.00
#
_symmetry.space_group_name_H-M   'P 1'
#
loop_
_entity.id
_entity.type
_entity.pdbx_description
1 polymer ?
#
loop_
_entity_poly.entity_id
_entity_poly.type
_entity_poly.pdbx_seq_one_letter_code
_entity_poly.pdbx_strand_id
1 'polypeptide(L)'
;HKLDVVLTDRAVPTGTTLRVFSHLLSESEMFVVGAPQLARTHRKDFPASLHTAPFLLPTRNNALRAKIDDWFERHAIRPDVVGEFEDNALLNTFGRRGLGLFFTPAAPAADIKVQLGAELVGRVPEVREHFYAISNERKIKHPAVEAILSAVHGGVLADG
;
A
#
# COMPACT_ATOMS: atom_id res chain seq x y z
N HIS A 1 18.98 20.69 14.83
CA HIS A 1 19.15 19.86 13.64
C HIS A 1 17.85 19.87 12.82
N LYS A 2 17.89 20.52 11.68
CA LYS A 2 16.69 20.64 10.82
C LYS A 2 16.69 19.53 9.79
N LEU A 3 15.54 18.86 9.65
CA LEU A 3 15.32 17.92 8.56
C LEU A 3 14.94 18.72 7.31
N ASP A 4 15.61 18.44 6.19
CA ASP A 4 15.31 19.09 4.92
C ASP A 4 14.07 18.48 4.26
N VAL A 5 13.87 17.17 4.44
CA VAL A 5 12.78 16.42 3.80
C VAL A 5 12.33 15.30 4.73
N VAL A 6 11.02 15.06 4.76
CA VAL A 6 10.41 13.92 5.46
C VAL A 6 9.61 13.10 4.46
N LEU A 7 9.81 11.79 4.43
CA LEU A 7 9.02 10.87 3.60
C LEU A 7 7.83 10.36 4.39
N THR A 8 6.65 10.37 3.80
CA THR A 8 5.40 10.00 4.46
C THR A 8 4.36 9.48 3.47
N ASP A 9 3.35 8.78 3.99
CA ASP A 9 2.20 8.32 3.21
C ASP A 9 1.04 9.32 3.19
N ARG A 10 1.20 10.50 3.83
CA ARG A 10 0.16 11.53 3.93
C ARG A 10 0.68 12.89 3.52
N ALA A 11 -0.14 13.61 2.77
CA ALA A 11 0.11 15.02 2.51
C ALA A 11 -0.11 15.86 3.77
N VAL A 12 0.52 17.03 3.82
CA VAL A 12 0.28 18.00 4.90
C VAL A 12 -1.16 18.49 4.80
N PRO A 13 -1.93 18.50 5.90
CA PRO A 13 -3.29 19.03 5.90
C PRO A 13 -3.33 20.50 5.49
N THR A 14 -4.37 20.89 4.75
CA THR A 14 -4.62 22.27 4.39
C THR A 14 -4.92 23.10 5.65
N GLY A 15 -4.44 24.34 5.70
CA GLY A 15 -4.63 25.22 6.85
C GLY A 15 -3.53 25.14 7.90
N THR A 16 -2.49 24.35 7.66
CA THR A 16 -1.32 24.29 8.52
C THR A 16 -0.59 25.62 8.51
N THR A 17 -0.23 26.15 9.71
CA THR A 17 0.48 27.41 9.84
C THR A 17 1.95 27.32 9.43
N LEU A 18 2.51 26.13 9.38
CA LEU A 18 3.88 25.89 8.93
C LEU A 18 3.98 25.97 7.40
N ARG A 19 5.03 26.64 6.93
CA ARG A 19 5.30 26.73 5.49
C ARG A 19 6.00 25.46 5.03
N VAL A 20 5.21 24.42 4.78
CA VAL A 20 5.71 23.14 4.26
C VAL A 20 4.93 22.76 3.01
N PHE A 21 5.57 22.02 2.14
CA PHE A 21 5.01 21.58 0.87
C PHE A 21 5.06 20.06 0.78
N SER A 22 3.97 19.47 0.28
CA SER A 22 3.91 18.04 0.00
C SER A 22 4.19 17.82 -1.48
N HIS A 23 5.07 16.86 -1.77
CA HIS A 23 5.41 16.48 -3.14
C HIS A 23 5.10 15.00 -3.33
N LEU A 24 4.19 14.69 -4.25
CA LEU A 24 3.85 13.30 -4.55
C LEU A 24 5.03 12.61 -5.21
N LEU A 25 5.55 11.56 -4.57
CA LEU A 25 6.66 10.76 -5.07
C LEU A 25 6.19 9.58 -5.89
N SER A 26 5.19 8.88 -5.42
CA SER A 26 4.68 7.68 -6.08
C SER A 26 3.23 7.44 -5.74
N GLU A 27 2.57 6.72 -6.64
CA GLU A 27 1.19 6.26 -6.49
C GLU A 27 1.14 4.83 -7.01
N SER A 28 0.57 3.92 -6.22
CA SER A 28 0.48 2.51 -6.59
C SER A 28 -0.94 2.01 -6.36
N GLU A 29 -1.50 1.30 -7.36
CA GLU A 29 -2.70 0.52 -7.12
C GLU A 29 -2.36 -0.65 -6.20
N MET A 30 -3.38 -1.19 -5.53
CA MET A 30 -3.17 -2.28 -4.60
C MET A 30 -3.66 -3.60 -5.17
N PHE A 31 -3.00 -4.68 -4.78
CA PHE A 31 -3.42 -6.04 -5.03
C PHE A 31 -3.85 -6.69 -3.72
N VAL A 32 -4.82 -7.59 -3.78
CA VAL A 32 -5.06 -8.54 -2.71
C VAL A 32 -4.28 -9.80 -3.04
N VAL A 33 -3.46 -10.23 -2.09
CA VAL A 33 -2.59 -11.41 -2.24
C VAL A 33 -2.71 -12.30 -1.01
N GLY A 34 -2.20 -13.51 -1.12
CA GLY A 34 -2.13 -14.45 -0.01
C GLY A 34 -1.21 -15.60 -0.31
N ALA A 35 -0.90 -16.40 0.70
CA ALA A 35 -0.17 -17.65 0.51
C ALA A 35 -0.88 -18.48 -0.57
N PRO A 36 -0.16 -19.28 -1.34
CA PRO A 36 -0.70 -19.89 -2.57
C PRO A 36 -2.06 -20.59 -2.40
N GLN A 37 -2.20 -21.41 -1.38
CA GLN A 37 -3.45 -22.14 -1.19
C GLN A 37 -4.62 -21.20 -0.82
N LEU A 38 -4.37 -20.24 0.05
CA LEU A 38 -5.37 -19.27 0.46
C LEU A 38 -5.78 -18.38 -0.70
N ALA A 39 -4.81 -17.94 -1.52
CA ALA A 39 -5.08 -17.15 -2.72
C ALA A 39 -5.97 -17.91 -3.70
N ARG A 40 -5.66 -19.16 -3.97
CA ARG A 40 -6.42 -19.99 -4.91
C ARG A 40 -7.86 -20.19 -4.45
N THR A 41 -8.07 -20.36 -3.14
CA THR A 41 -9.41 -20.52 -2.57
C THR A 41 -10.29 -19.29 -2.79
N HIS A 42 -9.71 -18.09 -2.79
CA HIS A 42 -10.47 -16.83 -2.85
C HIS A 42 -10.43 -16.12 -4.20
N ARG A 43 -9.73 -16.69 -5.18
CA ARG A 43 -9.59 -16.05 -6.49
C ARG A 43 -10.89 -16.05 -7.29
N LYS A 44 -11.65 -17.14 -7.23
CA LYS A 44 -12.93 -17.22 -7.92
C LYS A 44 -13.95 -16.30 -7.27
N ASP A 45 -14.75 -15.61 -8.08
CA ASP A 45 -15.79 -14.67 -7.65
C ASP A 45 -15.24 -13.45 -6.86
N PHE A 46 -13.99 -13.09 -7.10
CA PHE A 46 -13.42 -11.87 -6.54
C PHE A 46 -14.16 -10.64 -7.10
N PRO A 47 -14.52 -9.59 -6.30
CA PRO A 47 -14.15 -9.46 -4.89
C PRO A 47 -15.14 -10.04 -3.88
N ALA A 48 -16.30 -10.52 -4.31
CA ALA A 48 -17.32 -11.09 -3.40
C ALA A 48 -16.78 -12.24 -2.55
N SER A 49 -15.81 -12.98 -3.08
CA SER A 49 -15.14 -14.08 -2.37
C SER A 49 -14.41 -13.65 -1.09
N LEU A 50 -14.16 -12.35 -0.93
CA LEU A 50 -13.47 -11.82 0.25
C LEU A 50 -14.40 -11.70 1.46
N HIS A 51 -15.72 -11.82 1.25
CA HIS A 51 -16.66 -11.81 2.36
C HIS A 51 -16.36 -12.98 3.30
N THR A 52 -16.17 -12.69 4.58
CA THR A 52 -15.78 -13.62 5.63
C THR A 52 -14.38 -14.23 5.49
N ALA A 53 -13.60 -13.84 4.47
CA ALA A 53 -12.23 -14.30 4.30
C ALA A 53 -11.31 -13.75 5.40
N PRO A 54 -10.31 -14.53 5.85
CA PRO A 54 -9.36 -14.03 6.85
C PRO A 54 -8.46 -12.95 6.23
N PHE A 55 -8.33 -11.82 6.92
CA PHE A 55 -7.51 -10.70 6.48
C PHE A 55 -6.55 -10.22 7.54
N LEU A 56 -5.37 -9.84 7.09
CA LEU A 56 -4.36 -9.13 7.87
C LEU A 56 -4.33 -7.70 7.35
N LEU A 57 -4.62 -6.74 8.22
CA LEU A 57 -4.74 -5.34 7.82
C LEU A 57 -3.78 -4.44 8.59
N PRO A 58 -3.37 -3.30 8.02
CA PRO A 58 -2.70 -2.29 8.81
C PRO A 58 -3.64 -1.72 9.87
N THR A 59 -3.07 -1.17 10.94
CA THR A 59 -3.88 -0.53 11.99
C THR A 59 -4.63 0.68 11.45
N ARG A 60 -5.64 1.12 12.20
CA ARG A 60 -6.50 2.24 11.81
C ARG A 60 -5.79 3.58 11.70
N ASN A 61 -4.59 3.70 12.28
CA ASN A 61 -3.75 4.89 12.15
C ASN A 61 -3.09 5.02 10.78
N ASN A 62 -3.07 3.95 9.99
CA ASN A 62 -2.47 3.93 8.68
C ASN A 62 -3.42 4.57 7.65
N ALA A 63 -2.90 5.45 6.79
CA ALA A 63 -3.69 6.12 5.76
C ALA A 63 -4.34 5.13 4.78
N LEU A 64 -3.65 4.05 4.47
CA LEU A 64 -4.16 3.01 3.57
C LEU A 64 -5.37 2.28 4.16
N ARG A 65 -5.39 2.09 5.49
CA ARG A 65 -6.47 1.37 6.17
C ARG A 65 -7.84 1.99 5.93
N ALA A 66 -7.93 3.30 5.99
CA ALA A 66 -9.20 4.00 5.75
C ALA A 66 -9.70 3.76 4.32
N LYS A 67 -8.80 3.74 3.35
CA LYS A 67 -9.13 3.45 1.94
C LYS A 67 -9.58 2.02 1.74
N ILE A 68 -8.94 1.09 2.42
CA ILE A 68 -9.31 -0.34 2.39
C ILE A 68 -10.69 -0.55 2.99
N ASP A 69 -10.94 0.03 4.17
CA ASP A 69 -12.23 -0.10 4.85
C ASP A 69 -13.37 0.47 3.99
N ASP A 70 -13.14 1.61 3.36
CA ASP A 70 -14.11 2.23 2.45
C ASP A 70 -14.39 1.33 1.24
N TRP A 71 -13.37 0.72 0.67
CA TRP A 71 -13.52 -0.21 -0.45
C TRP A 71 -14.35 -1.43 -0.05
N PHE A 72 -14.06 -2.03 1.11
CA PHE A 72 -14.86 -3.15 1.61
C PHE A 72 -16.33 -2.76 1.79
N GLU A 73 -16.57 -1.58 2.36
CA GLU A 73 -17.93 -1.09 2.59
C GLU A 73 -18.69 -0.88 1.27
N ARG A 74 -18.03 -0.27 0.28
CA ARG A 74 -18.65 -0.04 -1.04
C ARG A 74 -19.01 -1.33 -1.76
N HIS A 75 -18.29 -2.40 -1.51
CA HIS A 75 -18.54 -3.71 -2.11
C HIS A 75 -19.38 -4.64 -1.22
N ALA A 76 -19.86 -4.14 -0.08
CA ALA A 76 -20.62 -4.93 0.90
C ALA A 76 -19.84 -6.17 1.37
N ILE A 77 -18.53 -6.04 1.51
CA ILE A 77 -17.64 -7.11 1.97
C ILE A 77 -17.34 -6.91 3.45
N ARG A 78 -17.56 -7.94 4.24
CA ARG A 78 -17.17 -7.98 5.65
C ARG A 78 -16.11 -9.06 5.84
N PRO A 79 -14.82 -8.68 5.76
CA PRO A 79 -13.76 -9.65 5.98
C PRO A 79 -13.69 -10.07 7.45
N ASP A 80 -13.11 -11.22 7.70
CA ASP A 80 -12.75 -11.63 9.05
C ASP A 80 -11.34 -11.11 9.34
N VAL A 81 -11.24 -9.98 10.05
CA VAL A 81 -9.95 -9.36 10.37
C VAL A 81 -9.30 -10.14 11.49
N VAL A 82 -8.34 -10.99 11.15
CA VAL A 82 -7.66 -11.88 12.10
C VAL A 82 -6.38 -11.28 12.69
N GLY A 83 -5.92 -10.15 12.16
CA GLY A 83 -4.76 -9.44 12.68
C GLY A 83 -4.67 -8.02 12.17
N GLU A 84 -4.17 -7.13 13.02
CA GLU A 84 -3.90 -5.74 12.69
C GLU A 84 -2.45 -5.43 13.04
N PHE A 85 -1.74 -4.73 12.13
CA PHE A 85 -0.29 -4.54 12.24
C PHE A 85 0.09 -3.09 12.00
N GLU A 86 0.95 -2.55 12.86
CA GLU A 86 1.60 -1.27 12.60
C GLU A 86 2.79 -1.44 11.67
N ASP A 87 3.46 -2.58 11.75
CA ASP A 87 4.65 -2.90 10.97
C ASP A 87 4.27 -3.74 9.75
N ASN A 88 4.51 -3.20 8.58
CA ASN A 88 4.19 -3.86 7.32
C ASN A 88 5.03 -5.12 7.08
N ALA A 89 6.28 -5.12 7.53
CA ALA A 89 7.15 -6.29 7.39
C ALA A 89 6.62 -7.46 8.23
N LEU A 90 6.10 -7.18 9.41
CA LEU A 90 5.50 -8.18 10.26
C LEU A 90 4.20 -8.70 9.66
N LEU A 91 3.37 -7.83 9.12
CA LEU A 91 2.15 -8.21 8.40
C LEU A 91 2.48 -9.19 7.26
N ASN A 92 3.47 -8.86 6.47
CA ASN A 92 3.89 -9.70 5.34
C ASN A 92 4.41 -11.07 5.81
N THR A 93 5.11 -11.12 6.95
CA THR A 93 5.60 -12.36 7.54
C THR A 93 4.44 -13.29 7.90
N PHE A 94 3.42 -12.77 8.57
CA PHE A 94 2.22 -13.54 8.90
C PHE A 94 1.43 -13.93 7.64
N GLY A 95 1.36 -13.03 6.66
CA GLY A 95 0.73 -13.31 5.37
C GLY A 95 1.41 -14.46 4.62
N ARG A 96 2.73 -14.48 4.62
CA ARG A 96 3.50 -15.57 4.01
C ARG A 96 3.17 -16.93 4.62
N ARG A 97 2.86 -16.96 5.92
CA ARG A 97 2.50 -18.18 6.63
C ARG A 97 1.05 -18.61 6.40
N GLY A 98 0.29 -17.84 5.63
CA GLY A 98 -1.09 -18.22 5.28
C GLY A 98 -2.12 -17.91 6.35
N LEU A 99 -1.83 -17.01 7.26
CA LEU A 99 -2.77 -16.63 8.33
C LEU A 99 -3.90 -15.74 7.86
N GLY A 100 -3.74 -15.09 6.72
CA GLY A 100 -4.78 -14.28 6.13
C GLY A 100 -4.34 -13.67 4.80
N LEU A 101 -5.30 -13.16 4.06
CA LEU A 101 -5.07 -12.36 2.87
C LEU A 101 -4.57 -10.98 3.28
N PHE A 102 -3.87 -10.29 2.40
CA PHE A 102 -3.37 -8.96 2.69
C PHE A 102 -3.22 -8.14 1.42
N PHE A 103 -3.07 -6.84 1.60
CA PHE A 103 -2.88 -5.90 0.49
C PHE A 103 -1.39 -5.64 0.28
N THR A 104 -1.00 -5.50 -0.98
CA THR A 104 0.36 -5.12 -1.36
C THR A 104 0.28 -4.20 -2.58
N PRO A 105 1.24 -3.26 -2.74
CA PRO A 105 1.32 -2.50 -3.99
C PRO A 105 1.46 -3.43 -5.19
N ALA A 106 0.88 -3.03 -6.32
CA ALA A 106 0.94 -3.78 -7.56
C ALA A 106 2.39 -4.04 -7.94
N ALA A 107 2.69 -5.28 -8.30
CA ALA A 107 4.03 -5.73 -8.68
C ALA A 107 3.92 -6.95 -9.59
N PRO A 108 4.97 -7.29 -10.36
CA PRO A 108 4.98 -8.51 -11.14
C PRO A 108 4.77 -9.76 -10.27
N ALA A 109 4.08 -10.75 -10.81
CA ALA A 109 3.76 -11.98 -10.08
C ALA A 109 5.01 -12.68 -9.52
N ALA A 110 6.11 -12.65 -10.26
CA ALA A 110 7.37 -13.24 -9.82
C ALA A 110 7.93 -12.55 -8.57
N ASP A 111 7.83 -11.22 -8.51
CA ASP A 111 8.30 -10.44 -7.37
C ASP A 111 7.43 -10.70 -6.13
N ILE A 112 6.13 -10.78 -6.30
CA ILE A 112 5.19 -11.10 -5.23
C ILE A 112 5.51 -12.48 -4.65
N LYS A 113 5.77 -13.44 -5.51
CA LYS A 113 6.12 -14.79 -5.09
C LYS A 113 7.45 -14.84 -4.32
N VAL A 114 8.48 -14.19 -4.84
CA VAL A 114 9.82 -14.21 -4.23
C VAL A 114 9.86 -13.42 -2.93
N GLN A 115 9.33 -12.20 -2.94
CA GLN A 115 9.43 -11.30 -1.79
C GLN A 115 8.40 -11.60 -0.70
N LEU A 116 7.19 -11.99 -1.08
CA LEU A 116 6.09 -12.16 -0.13
C LEU A 116 5.67 -13.62 0.07
N GLY A 117 6.16 -14.53 -0.74
CA GLY A 117 5.69 -15.93 -0.71
C GLY A 117 4.19 -16.04 -0.98
N ALA A 118 3.66 -15.17 -1.85
CA ALA A 118 2.24 -15.01 -2.07
C ALA A 118 1.88 -15.09 -3.55
N GLU A 119 0.59 -15.25 -3.81
CA GLU A 119 0.00 -15.21 -5.14
C GLU A 119 -1.14 -14.20 -5.18
N LEU A 120 -1.42 -13.69 -6.36
CA LEU A 120 -2.50 -12.73 -6.59
C LEU A 120 -3.86 -13.38 -6.36
N VAL A 121 -4.70 -12.72 -5.57
CA VAL A 121 -6.13 -13.03 -5.47
C VAL A 121 -6.91 -12.16 -6.46
N GLY A 122 -6.67 -10.86 -6.44
CA GLY A 122 -7.30 -9.94 -7.37
C GLY A 122 -6.71 -8.53 -7.27
N ARG A 123 -7.03 -7.72 -8.27
CA ARG A 123 -6.56 -6.34 -8.37
C ARG A 123 -7.61 -5.39 -7.79
N VAL A 124 -7.12 -4.36 -7.11
CA VAL A 124 -7.98 -3.34 -6.49
C VAL A 124 -7.53 -1.96 -6.95
N PRO A 125 -7.80 -1.58 -8.21
CA PRO A 125 -7.34 -0.32 -8.75
C PRO A 125 -7.96 0.92 -8.07
N GLU A 126 -9.09 0.76 -7.38
CA GLU A 126 -9.74 1.86 -6.65
C GLU A 126 -9.01 2.24 -5.37
N VAL A 127 -8.17 1.35 -4.83
CA VAL A 127 -7.38 1.63 -3.62
C VAL A 127 -5.96 1.92 -4.05
N ARG A 128 -5.48 3.14 -3.77
CA ARG A 128 -4.15 3.59 -4.17
C ARG A 128 -3.38 4.07 -2.97
N GLU A 129 -2.14 3.62 -2.88
CA GLU A 129 -1.20 4.11 -1.88
C GLU A 129 -0.37 5.23 -2.48
N HIS A 130 -0.22 6.32 -1.72
CA HIS A 130 0.54 7.49 -2.13
C HIS A 130 1.69 7.72 -1.17
N PHE A 131 2.84 8.09 -1.70
CA PHE A 131 3.99 8.49 -0.90
C PHE A 131 4.37 9.92 -1.25
N TYR A 132 4.68 10.71 -0.21
CA TYR A 132 4.99 12.14 -0.35
C TYR A 132 6.34 12.43 0.28
N ALA A 133 7.04 13.42 -0.29
CA ALA A 133 8.12 14.12 0.39
C ALA A 133 7.57 15.43 0.92
N ILE A 134 7.75 15.69 2.21
CA ILE A 134 7.38 16.95 2.84
C ILE A 134 8.63 17.78 3.03
N SER A 135 8.64 18.99 2.50
CA SER A 135 9.76 19.88 2.52
C SER A 135 9.32 21.30 2.87
N ASN A 136 10.19 22.10 3.45
CA ASN A 136 9.96 23.53 3.65
C ASN A 136 10.21 24.35 2.38
N GLU A 137 10.61 23.72 1.30
CA GLU A 137 10.84 24.35 0.00
C GLU A 137 9.78 23.91 -1.00
N ARG A 138 9.27 24.87 -1.79
CA ARG A 138 8.29 24.57 -2.83
C ARG A 138 8.84 23.62 -3.88
N LYS A 139 10.14 23.71 -4.18
CA LYS A 139 10.81 22.84 -5.13
C LYS A 139 11.90 22.06 -4.40
N ILE A 140 11.86 20.75 -4.49
CA ILE A 140 12.86 19.90 -3.86
C ILE A 140 14.16 19.99 -4.65
N LYS A 141 15.25 20.42 -3.96
CA LYS A 141 16.58 20.53 -4.56
C LYS A 141 17.57 19.55 -3.94
N HIS A 142 17.14 18.76 -2.96
CA HIS A 142 18.04 17.82 -2.28
C HIS A 142 18.43 16.69 -3.24
N PRO A 143 19.74 16.45 -3.49
CA PRO A 143 20.18 15.46 -4.48
C PRO A 143 19.65 14.04 -4.23
N ALA A 144 19.55 13.62 -2.98
CA ALA A 144 19.03 12.30 -2.64
C ALA A 144 17.55 12.16 -3.03
N VAL A 145 16.76 13.21 -2.82
CA VAL A 145 15.33 13.22 -3.17
C VAL A 145 15.16 13.27 -4.68
N GLU A 146 15.97 14.05 -5.37
CA GLU A 146 15.95 14.09 -6.84
C GLU A 146 16.27 12.71 -7.43
N ALA A 147 17.21 11.99 -6.83
CA ALA A 147 17.56 10.64 -7.24
C ALA A 147 16.38 9.68 -7.04
N ILE A 148 15.67 9.78 -5.92
CA ILE A 148 14.47 8.97 -5.63
C ILE A 148 13.37 9.27 -6.65
N LEU A 149 13.10 10.55 -6.92
CA LEU A 149 12.11 10.96 -7.90
C LEU A 149 12.43 10.43 -9.29
N SER A 150 13.69 10.52 -9.71
CA SER A 150 14.13 10.01 -11.01
C SER A 150 13.96 8.49 -11.09
N ALA A 151 14.30 7.77 -10.04
CA ALA A 151 14.17 6.31 -9.97
C ALA A 151 12.70 5.89 -10.04
N VAL A 152 11.80 6.58 -9.32
CA VAL A 152 10.38 6.29 -9.32
C VAL A 152 9.77 6.55 -10.70
N HIS A 153 10.06 7.70 -11.30
CA HIS A 153 9.56 8.04 -12.64
C HIS A 153 10.12 7.11 -13.71
N GLY A 154 11.40 6.74 -13.60
CA GLY A 154 12.02 5.77 -14.49
C GLY A 154 11.39 4.38 -14.38
N GLY A 155 11.10 3.93 -13.16
CA GLY A 155 10.43 2.66 -12.90
C GLY A 155 9.03 2.61 -13.49
N VAL A 156 8.25 3.66 -13.33
CA VAL A 156 6.90 3.77 -13.90
C VAL A 156 6.95 3.70 -15.43
N LEU A 157 7.91 4.36 -16.05
CA LEU A 157 8.08 4.33 -17.50
C LEU A 157 8.56 2.97 -18.00
N ALA A 158 9.38 2.27 -17.23
CA ALA A 158 9.89 0.94 -17.59
C ALA A 158 8.81 -0.15 -17.49
N ASP A 159 7.84 0.01 -16.58
CA ASP A 159 6.75 -0.93 -16.36
C ASP A 159 5.51 -0.65 -17.22
N GLY A 160 5.55 0.43 -17.98
CA GLY A 160 4.46 0.87 -18.86
C GLY A 160 4.26 0.01 -20.09
#